data_495ff3ecf2dab2ec36dfab8ca1a798ca
#
_entry.id   495ff3ecf2dab2ec36dfab8ca1a798ca
#
_cell.length_a   1.000
_cell.length_b   1.000
_cell.length_c   1.000
_cell.angle_alpha   90.00
_cell.angle_beta   90.00
_cell.angle_gamma   90.00
#
_symmetry.space_group_name_H-M   'P 1'
#
loop_
_entity.id
_entity.type
_entity.pdbx_description
1 polymer ?
#
loop_
_entity_poly.entity_id
_entity_poly.type
_entity_poly.pdbx_seq_one_letter_code
_entity_poly.pdbx_strand_id
1 'polypeptide(L)'
;VLARSCIAALFNERAKKKKFERKYPNMKKLLSLLLALALVFSLAACSSKTDDTTTDDTQGDANAESVDLVVFAAASMTETLTQIAEMYKEVAPNVNITYNFDSSGKLFTQISEGADCDLFISAAPKQMNAMDGSLIDDKDKNPDGLDLIVTDSRIDLLENKVTLAVPEGNPKSIESFDQLAELLKNGDVMLAIGNSDVPVGQYTEKIFAYYGLDEAALADSLTYGNNVKEVTTQVSEASADCGIIYATDAYSAGLTVVDSATTEMCGQVIYPAAVLKGEKEEAAQAFLDYLQTADAMSVFESVGFTAL
;
A
#
# COMPACT_ATOMS: atom_id res chain seq x y z
N VAL A 1 19.53 -1.09 -36.25
CA VAL A 1 18.43 -0.11 -36.11
C VAL A 1 18.49 0.56 -34.74
N LEU A 2 18.76 -0.16 -33.64
CA LEU A 2 18.81 0.35 -32.25
C LEU A 2 19.89 1.41 -32.00
N ALA A 3 21.07 1.29 -32.61
CA ALA A 3 22.17 2.24 -32.40
C ALA A 3 21.90 3.66 -32.97
N ARG A 4 21.10 3.76 -34.04
CA ARG A 4 20.75 5.06 -34.63
C ARG A 4 19.71 5.83 -33.79
N SER A 5 18.85 5.14 -33.04
CA SER A 5 17.85 5.76 -32.18
C SER A 5 18.46 6.40 -30.92
N CYS A 6 19.46 5.75 -30.31
CA CYS A 6 20.16 6.31 -29.14
C CYS A 6 20.98 7.56 -29.46
N ILE A 7 21.63 7.60 -30.65
CA ILE A 7 22.42 8.76 -31.07
C ILE A 7 21.51 9.98 -31.33
N ALA A 8 20.34 9.78 -31.93
CA ALA A 8 19.36 10.85 -32.18
C ALA A 8 18.81 11.45 -30.87
N ALA A 9 18.58 10.62 -29.82
CA ALA A 9 18.12 11.07 -28.52
C ALA A 9 19.20 11.93 -27.81
N LEU A 10 20.46 11.54 -27.87
CA LEU A 10 21.58 12.29 -27.28
C LEU A 10 21.82 13.65 -27.97
N PHE A 11 21.60 13.71 -29.29
CA PHE A 11 21.68 14.99 -30.03
C PHE A 11 20.56 15.94 -29.67
N ASN A 12 19.34 15.42 -29.44
CA ASN A 12 18.18 16.23 -29.06
C ASN A 12 18.33 16.80 -27.64
N GLU A 13 18.83 16.05 -26.71
CA GLU A 13 19.14 16.51 -25.33
C GLU A 13 20.24 17.61 -25.33
N ARG A 14 21.32 17.45 -26.11
CA ARG A 14 22.35 18.47 -26.22
C ARG A 14 21.84 19.76 -26.88
N ALA A 15 20.89 19.66 -27.84
CA ALA A 15 20.29 20.84 -28.47
C ALA A 15 19.36 21.58 -27.48
N LYS A 16 18.58 20.86 -26.65
CA LYS A 16 17.75 21.45 -25.59
C LYS A 16 18.58 22.16 -24.53
N LYS A 17 19.70 21.57 -24.09
CA LYS A 17 20.61 22.16 -23.12
C LYS A 17 21.27 23.45 -23.64
N LYS A 18 21.75 23.50 -24.90
CA LYS A 18 22.28 24.72 -25.54
C LYS A 18 21.23 25.82 -25.72
N LYS A 19 19.95 25.46 -25.99
CA LYS A 19 18.84 26.42 -26.11
C LYS A 19 18.49 27.04 -24.77
N PHE A 20 18.56 26.28 -23.68
CA PHE A 20 18.32 26.72 -22.32
C PHE A 20 19.45 27.65 -21.83
N GLU A 21 20.71 27.31 -22.07
CA GLU A 21 21.87 28.14 -21.71
C GLU A 21 21.91 29.49 -22.47
N ARG A 22 21.40 29.56 -23.71
CA ARG A 22 21.23 30.80 -24.45
C ARG A 22 20.13 31.71 -23.92
N LYS A 23 19.09 31.14 -23.32
CA LYS A 23 17.94 31.90 -22.81
C LYS A 23 18.22 32.56 -21.44
N TYR A 24 19.16 32.00 -20.66
CA TYR A 24 19.51 32.47 -19.31
C TYR A 24 21.00 32.56 -19.04
N PRO A 25 21.72 33.50 -19.68
CA PRO A 25 23.19 33.55 -19.65
C PRO A 25 23.78 33.90 -18.26
N ASN A 26 22.97 34.47 -17.35
CA ASN A 26 23.46 34.96 -16.05
C ASN A 26 23.08 34.06 -14.87
N MET A 27 22.44 32.93 -15.09
CA MET A 27 21.93 32.07 -14.00
C MET A 27 23.04 31.40 -13.17
N LYS A 28 24.21 31.10 -13.79
CA LYS A 28 25.37 30.57 -13.05
C LYS A 28 26.01 31.62 -12.12
N LYS A 29 25.93 32.92 -12.47
CA LYS A 29 26.41 34.03 -11.61
C LYS A 29 25.43 34.34 -10.48
N LEU A 30 24.10 34.14 -10.69
CA LEU A 30 23.08 34.33 -9.67
C LEU A 30 23.15 33.21 -8.61
N LEU A 31 23.41 31.96 -9.01
CA LEU A 31 23.52 30.82 -8.10
C LEU A 31 24.77 30.93 -7.20
N SER A 32 25.90 31.46 -7.72
CA SER A 32 27.10 31.67 -6.91
C SER A 32 26.97 32.85 -5.93
N LEU A 33 26.13 33.84 -6.25
CA LEU A 33 25.90 35.00 -5.37
C LEU A 33 24.98 34.63 -4.20
N LEU A 34 24.00 33.78 -4.41
CA LEU A 34 23.10 33.25 -3.35
C LEU A 34 23.84 32.34 -2.38
N LEU A 35 24.81 31.55 -2.85
CA LEU A 35 25.64 30.68 -1.97
C LEU A 35 26.60 31.49 -1.09
N ALA A 36 27.07 32.68 -1.55
CA ALA A 36 27.95 33.54 -0.78
C ALA A 36 27.20 34.37 0.31
N LEU A 37 25.89 34.62 0.14
CA LEU A 37 25.09 35.36 1.11
C LEU A 37 24.70 34.51 2.32
N ALA A 38 24.62 33.18 2.17
CA ALA A 38 24.28 32.25 3.24
C ALA A 38 25.37 32.04 4.30
N LEU A 39 26.64 32.42 3.99
CA LEU A 39 27.78 32.23 4.89
C LEU A 39 28.06 33.42 5.83
N VAL A 40 27.36 34.54 5.72
CA VAL A 40 27.63 35.74 6.52
C VAL A 40 26.72 35.90 7.75
N PHE A 41 25.68 35.05 7.90
CA PHE A 41 24.72 35.19 9.02
C PHE A 41 24.98 34.27 10.24
N SER A 42 26.10 33.54 10.31
CA SER A 42 26.35 32.56 11.37
C SER A 42 27.32 32.99 12.48
N LEU A 43 27.61 34.29 12.65
CA LEU A 43 28.58 34.78 13.67
C LEU A 43 28.04 36.03 14.42
N ALA A 44 26.90 35.95 15.08
CA ALA A 44 26.55 36.93 16.10
C ALA A 44 25.42 36.45 17.00
N ALA A 45 25.72 35.64 18.02
CA ALA A 45 24.98 35.61 19.26
C ALA A 45 25.72 34.81 20.34
N CYS A 46 26.56 35.49 21.07
CA CYS A 46 26.91 35.12 22.44
C CYS A 46 26.88 36.37 23.27
N SER A 47 25.99 36.45 24.24
CA SER A 47 26.20 36.98 25.60
C SER A 47 24.93 37.55 26.21
N SER A 48 24.60 37.06 27.34
CA SER A 48 24.21 37.55 28.67
C SER A 48 22.76 37.37 29.12
N LYS A 49 22.66 36.50 30.10
CA LYS A 49 22.07 36.45 31.45
C LYS A 49 20.78 37.19 31.80
N THR A 50 19.88 36.36 32.41
CA THR A 50 18.94 36.57 33.57
C THR A 50 17.73 37.45 33.33
N ASP A 51 16.50 36.91 33.42
CA ASP A 51 15.69 36.74 34.61
C ASP A 51 14.36 36.00 34.33
N ASP A 52 13.92 35.33 35.35
CA ASP A 52 12.76 34.52 35.64
C ASP A 52 11.40 35.13 35.22
N THR A 53 10.57 34.37 34.46
CA THR A 53 9.11 34.35 34.63
C THR A 53 8.50 33.15 33.89
N THR A 54 7.91 32.24 34.66
CA THR A 54 7.09 31.09 34.26
C THR A 54 5.93 31.53 33.37
N THR A 55 5.89 31.01 32.14
CA THR A 55 4.65 30.79 31.38
C THR A 55 4.76 29.46 30.68
N ASP A 56 3.84 28.59 31.06
CA ASP A 56 3.55 27.29 30.47
C ASP A 56 3.13 27.50 28.99
N ASP A 57 4.03 27.17 28.05
CA ASP A 57 3.75 27.17 26.65
C ASP A 57 4.28 25.81 26.12
N THR A 58 3.36 24.89 25.87
CA THR A 58 3.59 23.62 25.12
C THR A 58 4.00 23.99 23.69
N GLN A 59 5.25 24.43 23.52
CA GLN A 59 5.91 24.51 22.23
C GLN A 59 6.46 23.10 21.92
N GLY A 60 5.87 22.44 20.92
CA GLY A 60 6.44 21.23 20.33
C GLY A 60 7.91 21.46 19.99
N ASP A 61 8.73 20.50 20.35
CA ASP A 61 10.19 20.53 20.25
C ASP A 61 10.61 20.67 18.77
N ALA A 62 10.87 21.91 18.32
CA ALA A 62 11.27 22.25 16.95
C ALA A 62 12.67 21.71 16.59
N ASN A 63 13.24 20.78 17.36
CA ASN A 63 14.56 20.20 17.17
C ASN A 63 14.54 18.66 17.16
N ALA A 64 13.38 18.03 16.91
CA ALA A 64 13.31 16.57 16.72
C ALA A 64 14.04 16.18 15.42
N GLU A 65 14.91 15.19 15.52
CA GLU A 65 15.61 14.61 14.36
C GLU A 65 14.60 14.07 13.34
N SER A 66 14.83 14.32 12.04
CA SER A 66 13.94 13.81 10.99
C SER A 66 14.04 12.29 10.90
N VAL A 67 12.90 11.63 10.89
CA VAL A 67 12.78 10.17 10.75
C VAL A 67 12.08 9.83 9.44
N ASP A 68 12.74 9.04 8.59
CA ASP A 68 12.16 8.53 7.36
C ASP A 68 11.68 7.09 7.58
N LEU A 69 10.34 6.88 7.63
CA LEU A 69 9.72 5.57 7.75
C LEU A 69 9.39 4.99 6.37
N VAL A 70 9.69 3.72 6.19
CA VAL A 70 9.30 2.92 5.02
C VAL A 70 8.18 1.97 5.43
N VAL A 71 7.00 2.17 4.86
CA VAL A 71 5.81 1.38 5.17
C VAL A 71 5.42 0.55 3.95
N PHE A 72 5.42 -0.77 4.10
CA PHE A 72 4.92 -1.68 3.08
C PHE A 72 3.48 -2.02 3.40
N ALA A 73 2.57 -1.80 2.47
CA ALA A 73 1.14 -2.02 2.70
C ALA A 73 0.43 -2.60 1.48
N ALA A 74 -0.60 -3.41 1.75
CA ALA A 74 -1.44 -3.99 0.71
C ALA A 74 -2.02 -2.90 -0.21
N ALA A 75 -2.01 -3.14 -1.52
CA ALA A 75 -2.44 -2.19 -2.56
C ALA A 75 -3.86 -1.64 -2.35
N SER A 76 -4.76 -2.42 -1.71
CA SER A 76 -6.13 -1.99 -1.35
C SER A 76 -6.18 -0.83 -0.36
N MET A 77 -5.05 -0.51 0.31
CA MET A 77 -4.97 0.56 1.32
C MET A 77 -4.36 1.86 0.78
N THR A 78 -4.05 1.92 -0.53
CA THR A 78 -3.30 3.04 -1.13
C THR A 78 -3.93 4.39 -0.83
N GLU A 79 -5.23 4.54 -1.06
CA GLU A 79 -5.94 5.81 -0.90
C GLU A 79 -6.03 6.23 0.57
N THR A 80 -6.42 5.30 1.45
CA THR A 80 -6.61 5.57 2.87
C THR A 80 -5.28 5.89 3.57
N LEU A 81 -4.24 5.09 3.36
CA LEU A 81 -2.94 5.34 3.99
C LEU A 81 -2.26 6.59 3.47
N THR A 82 -2.44 6.94 2.18
CA THR A 82 -1.94 8.20 1.64
C THR A 82 -2.60 9.40 2.34
N GLN A 83 -3.91 9.36 2.55
CA GLN A 83 -4.63 10.40 3.30
C GLN A 83 -4.19 10.46 4.77
N ILE A 84 -4.06 9.29 5.43
CA ILE A 84 -3.65 9.21 6.83
C ILE A 84 -2.22 9.73 7.02
N ALA A 85 -1.30 9.50 6.08
CA ALA A 85 0.05 10.06 6.17
C ALA A 85 0.07 11.60 6.17
N GLU A 86 -0.80 12.23 5.38
CA GLU A 86 -0.94 13.70 5.42
C GLU A 86 -1.49 14.19 6.76
N MET A 87 -2.43 13.45 7.38
CA MET A 87 -2.95 13.77 8.72
C MET A 87 -1.87 13.56 9.79
N TYR A 88 -1.05 12.51 9.68
CA TYR A 88 0.02 12.20 10.62
C TYR A 88 1.12 13.27 10.65
N LYS A 89 1.36 13.98 9.56
CA LYS A 89 2.31 15.12 9.51
C LYS A 89 1.94 16.25 10.47
N GLU A 90 0.65 16.41 10.79
CA GLU A 90 0.21 17.42 11.77
C GLU A 90 0.56 16.99 13.20
N VAL A 91 0.66 15.69 13.46
CA VAL A 91 0.96 15.09 14.77
C VAL A 91 2.47 14.91 14.95
N ALA A 92 3.17 14.46 13.91
CA ALA A 92 4.60 14.15 13.89
C ALA A 92 5.29 14.79 12.67
N PRO A 93 5.50 16.12 12.66
CA PRO A 93 6.01 16.85 11.50
C PRO A 93 7.45 16.50 11.13
N ASN A 94 8.19 15.85 12.01
CA ASN A 94 9.54 15.34 11.78
C ASN A 94 9.59 13.92 11.17
N VAL A 95 8.43 13.25 11.00
CA VAL A 95 8.36 11.90 10.41
C VAL A 95 7.90 11.99 8.97
N ASN A 96 8.72 11.45 8.06
CA ASN A 96 8.39 11.32 6.64
C ASN A 96 8.03 9.87 6.37
N ILE A 97 6.86 9.60 5.79
CA ILE A 97 6.43 8.25 5.45
C ILE A 97 6.56 8.03 3.95
N THR A 98 7.28 6.98 3.57
CA THR A 98 7.36 6.48 2.20
C THR A 98 6.65 5.13 2.13
N TYR A 99 5.71 5.00 1.21
CA TYR A 99 4.96 3.76 1.00
C TYR A 99 5.50 2.93 -0.15
N ASN A 100 5.44 1.61 0.03
CA ASN A 100 5.50 0.64 -1.05
C ASN A 100 4.16 -0.13 -1.06
N PHE A 101 3.34 0.12 -2.08
CA PHE A 101 2.05 -0.51 -2.24
C PHE A 101 2.10 -1.59 -3.33
N ASP A 102 1.88 -2.84 -2.96
CA ASP A 102 1.72 -3.96 -3.90
C ASP A 102 0.90 -5.08 -3.25
N SER A 103 0.82 -6.26 -3.88
CA SER A 103 0.25 -7.43 -3.23
C SER A 103 1.08 -7.82 -2.00
N SER A 104 0.40 -8.26 -0.94
CA SER A 104 1.09 -8.63 0.31
C SER A 104 2.08 -9.77 0.09
N GLY A 105 1.87 -10.67 -0.89
CA GLY A 105 2.80 -11.72 -1.25
C GLY A 105 4.11 -11.17 -1.82
N LYS A 106 4.05 -10.20 -2.74
CA LYS A 106 5.25 -9.55 -3.28
C LYS A 106 5.99 -8.74 -2.22
N LEU A 107 5.26 -8.02 -1.38
CA LEU A 107 5.84 -7.24 -0.28
C LEU A 107 6.56 -8.17 0.71
N PHE A 108 5.94 -9.29 1.08
CA PHE A 108 6.56 -10.33 1.90
C PHE A 108 7.87 -10.85 1.27
N THR A 109 7.86 -11.15 -0.03
CA THR A 109 9.06 -11.60 -0.74
C THR A 109 10.17 -10.54 -0.66
N GLN A 110 9.87 -9.27 -0.90
CA GLN A 110 10.84 -8.19 -0.80
C GLN A 110 11.42 -8.06 0.62
N ILE A 111 10.58 -8.13 1.66
CA ILE A 111 11.00 -8.08 3.07
C ILE A 111 11.89 -9.29 3.40
N SER A 112 11.51 -10.49 3.01
CA SER A 112 12.27 -11.72 3.25
C SER A 112 13.62 -11.74 2.51
N GLU A 113 13.75 -11.01 1.39
CA GLU A 113 14.98 -10.79 0.64
C GLU A 113 15.82 -9.63 1.19
N GLY A 114 15.37 -8.95 2.24
CA GLY A 114 16.11 -7.89 2.95
C GLY A 114 15.81 -6.47 2.48
N ALA A 115 14.66 -6.23 1.87
CA ALA A 115 14.23 -4.86 1.59
C ALA A 115 14.00 -4.08 2.89
N ASP A 116 14.38 -2.81 2.89
CA ASP A 116 14.14 -1.90 4.01
C ASP A 116 12.62 -1.66 4.18
N CYS A 117 12.12 -2.02 5.37
CA CYS A 117 10.70 -1.90 5.73
C CYS A 117 10.60 -1.75 7.26
N ASP A 118 9.95 -0.69 7.72
CA ASP A 118 9.78 -0.39 9.14
C ASP A 118 8.42 -0.86 9.69
N LEU A 119 7.38 -0.84 8.83
CA LEU A 119 6.02 -1.29 9.16
C LEU A 119 5.42 -2.05 8.00
N PHE A 120 4.84 -3.22 8.26
CA PHE A 120 4.14 -4.02 7.25
C PHE A 120 2.66 -4.18 7.60
N ILE A 121 1.79 -3.93 6.59
CA ILE A 121 0.34 -4.12 6.70
C ILE A 121 -0.12 -5.03 5.56
N SER A 122 -0.57 -6.23 5.92
CA SER A 122 -0.95 -7.27 4.98
C SER A 122 -2.48 -7.36 4.82
N ALA A 123 -2.95 -7.73 3.63
CA ALA A 123 -4.37 -8.02 3.38
C ALA A 123 -4.77 -9.48 3.74
N ALA A 124 -3.87 -10.23 4.35
CA ALA A 124 -4.14 -11.57 4.87
C ALA A 124 -3.15 -11.95 5.97
N PRO A 125 -3.56 -12.80 6.95
CA PRO A 125 -2.66 -13.28 8.01
C PRO A 125 -1.49 -14.13 7.53
N LYS A 126 -1.62 -14.80 6.37
CA LYS A 126 -0.62 -15.74 5.85
C LYS A 126 0.78 -15.13 5.76
N GLN A 127 0.92 -13.96 5.17
CA GLN A 127 2.21 -13.30 4.97
C GLN A 127 2.80 -12.80 6.30
N MET A 128 1.94 -12.30 7.20
CA MET A 128 2.36 -11.88 8.52
C MET A 128 2.83 -13.07 9.36
N ASN A 129 2.08 -14.18 9.33
CA ASN A 129 2.46 -15.42 10.03
C ASN A 129 3.84 -15.93 9.60
N ALA A 130 4.15 -15.84 8.31
CA ALA A 130 5.41 -16.33 7.75
C ALA A 130 6.65 -15.57 8.23
N MET A 131 6.47 -14.41 8.89
CA MET A 131 7.56 -13.59 9.44
C MET A 131 7.54 -13.49 10.96
N ASP A 132 6.58 -14.12 11.60
CA ASP A 132 6.38 -14.04 13.05
C ASP A 132 7.21 -15.10 13.79
N GLY A 133 8.19 -14.64 14.54
CA GLY A 133 9.08 -15.52 15.32
C GLY A 133 8.35 -16.35 16.38
N SER A 134 7.17 -15.91 16.85
CA SER A 134 6.35 -16.71 17.78
C SER A 134 5.76 -17.96 17.12
N LEU A 135 5.73 -18.02 15.79
CA LEU A 135 5.24 -19.14 14.98
C LEU A 135 6.36 -19.98 14.35
N ILE A 136 7.62 -19.81 14.77
CA ILE A 136 8.79 -20.43 14.15
C ILE A 136 8.74 -21.97 14.17
N ASP A 137 8.06 -22.56 15.14
CA ASP A 137 7.85 -24.00 15.28
C ASP A 137 6.63 -24.54 14.50
N ASP A 138 5.74 -23.65 14.01
CA ASP A 138 4.59 -24.01 13.19
C ASP A 138 4.96 -23.89 11.70
N LYS A 139 5.39 -24.99 11.10
CA LYS A 139 5.85 -25.01 9.70
C LYS A 139 4.75 -24.79 8.66
N ASP A 140 3.50 -24.89 9.05
CA ASP A 140 2.36 -24.57 8.17
C ASP A 140 2.16 -23.05 8.08
N LYS A 141 2.51 -22.31 9.14
CA LYS A 141 2.36 -20.86 9.21
C LYS A 141 3.65 -20.10 8.90
N ASN A 142 4.79 -20.59 9.40
CA ASN A 142 6.12 -20.01 9.20
C ASN A 142 7.10 -21.08 8.67
N PRO A 143 6.97 -21.44 7.37
CA PRO A 143 7.73 -22.55 6.77
C PRO A 143 9.25 -22.31 6.80
N ASP A 144 9.67 -21.08 6.59
CA ASP A 144 11.09 -20.70 6.50
C ASP A 144 11.70 -20.35 7.86
N GLY A 145 10.89 -20.27 8.92
CA GLY A 145 11.35 -19.97 10.28
C GLY A 145 11.85 -18.53 10.42
N LEU A 146 11.23 -17.58 9.73
CA LEU A 146 11.61 -16.17 9.79
C LEU A 146 11.14 -15.53 11.11
N ASP A 147 11.94 -14.58 11.60
CA ASP A 147 11.67 -13.79 12.80
C ASP A 147 12.00 -12.33 12.53
N LEU A 148 11.14 -11.67 11.72
CA LEU A 148 11.39 -10.34 11.17
C LEU A 148 10.53 -9.24 11.81
N ILE A 149 9.40 -9.60 12.45
CA ILE A 149 8.53 -8.62 13.10
C ILE A 149 8.80 -8.54 14.60
N VAL A 150 8.51 -7.40 15.20
CA VAL A 150 8.39 -7.22 16.63
C VAL A 150 7.07 -7.85 17.05
N THR A 151 7.10 -9.08 17.58
CA THR A 151 5.91 -9.91 17.83
C THR A 151 4.85 -9.19 18.66
N ASP A 152 5.26 -8.44 19.67
CA ASP A 152 4.35 -7.72 20.57
C ASP A 152 3.67 -6.50 19.89
N SER A 153 4.17 -6.06 18.73
CA SER A 153 3.55 -4.98 17.92
C SER A 153 2.43 -5.49 17.00
N ARG A 154 2.36 -6.81 16.79
CA ARG A 154 1.41 -7.39 15.86
C ARG A 154 -0.02 -7.23 16.34
N ILE A 155 -0.85 -6.64 15.49
CA ILE A 155 -2.29 -6.48 15.72
C ILE A 155 -3.09 -6.91 14.49
N ASP A 156 -4.33 -7.30 14.70
CA ASP A 156 -5.33 -7.38 13.64
C ASP A 156 -6.01 -6.01 13.54
N LEU A 157 -5.58 -5.20 12.57
CA LEU A 157 -5.92 -3.78 12.49
C LEU A 157 -7.34 -3.56 11.94
N LEU A 158 -7.68 -4.25 10.84
CA LEU A 158 -8.91 -4.03 10.09
C LEU A 158 -9.49 -5.35 9.58
N GLU A 159 -10.81 -5.35 9.36
CA GLU A 159 -11.50 -6.35 8.57
C GLU A 159 -12.01 -5.73 7.25
N ASN A 160 -11.99 -6.51 6.17
CA ASN A 160 -12.53 -6.15 4.87
C ASN A 160 -13.53 -7.22 4.41
N LYS A 161 -14.12 -7.05 3.23
CA LYS A 161 -15.00 -8.04 2.59
C LYS A 161 -14.52 -8.33 1.18
N VAL A 162 -14.52 -9.60 0.80
CA VAL A 162 -14.36 -10.00 -0.60
C VAL A 162 -15.71 -9.88 -1.28
N THR A 163 -15.74 -9.25 -2.44
CA THR A 163 -16.96 -8.96 -3.18
C THR A 163 -16.86 -9.38 -4.63
N LEU A 164 -18.00 -9.61 -5.24
CA LEU A 164 -18.16 -9.75 -6.68
C LEU A 164 -18.59 -8.38 -7.24
N ALA A 165 -17.69 -7.78 -8.00
CA ALA A 165 -17.92 -6.48 -8.64
C ALA A 165 -18.06 -6.62 -10.16
N VAL A 166 -18.86 -5.73 -10.74
CA VAL A 166 -19.14 -5.70 -12.18
C VAL A 166 -18.87 -4.31 -12.75
N PRO A 167 -18.55 -4.20 -14.06
CA PRO A 167 -18.40 -2.93 -14.73
C PRO A 167 -19.74 -2.18 -14.83
N GLU A 168 -19.67 -0.93 -15.23
CA GLU A 168 -20.86 -0.09 -15.45
C GLU A 168 -21.88 -0.78 -16.38
N GLY A 169 -23.13 -0.76 -15.95
CA GLY A 169 -24.24 -1.34 -16.70
C GLY A 169 -24.37 -2.86 -16.61
N ASN A 170 -23.42 -3.57 -15.97
CA ASN A 170 -23.47 -5.03 -15.78
C ASN A 170 -23.91 -5.80 -17.03
N PRO A 171 -23.15 -5.80 -18.12
CA PRO A 171 -23.61 -6.34 -19.43
C PRO A 171 -24.00 -7.81 -19.42
N LYS A 172 -23.45 -8.58 -18.49
CA LYS A 172 -23.73 -10.01 -18.31
C LYS A 172 -24.86 -10.32 -17.32
N SER A 173 -25.43 -9.27 -16.70
CA SER A 173 -26.51 -9.40 -15.70
C SER A 173 -26.13 -10.37 -14.56
N ILE A 174 -24.90 -10.24 -14.06
CA ILE A 174 -24.39 -11.07 -12.96
C ILE A 174 -24.94 -10.51 -11.65
N GLU A 175 -25.58 -11.37 -10.83
CA GLU A 175 -26.26 -10.94 -9.62
C GLU A 175 -25.70 -11.61 -8.34
N SER A 176 -24.98 -12.74 -8.45
CA SER A 176 -24.49 -13.47 -7.29
C SER A 176 -23.30 -14.37 -7.59
N PHE A 177 -22.59 -14.81 -6.55
CA PHE A 177 -21.58 -15.86 -6.66
C PHE A 177 -22.16 -17.19 -7.13
N ASP A 178 -23.40 -17.54 -6.73
CA ASP A 178 -24.06 -18.77 -7.21
C ASP A 178 -24.22 -18.74 -8.74
N GLN A 179 -24.71 -17.62 -9.29
CA GLN A 179 -24.83 -17.46 -10.74
C GLN A 179 -23.46 -17.44 -11.42
N LEU A 180 -22.46 -16.75 -10.83
CA LEU A 180 -21.10 -16.73 -11.36
C LEU A 180 -20.52 -18.14 -11.51
N ALA A 181 -20.74 -19.00 -10.50
CA ALA A 181 -20.25 -20.37 -10.54
C ALA A 181 -20.82 -21.17 -11.74
N GLU A 182 -22.08 -20.97 -12.09
CA GLU A 182 -22.69 -21.60 -13.27
C GLU A 182 -22.19 -20.99 -14.59
N LEU A 183 -22.03 -19.66 -14.65
CA LEU A 183 -21.49 -18.99 -15.85
C LEU A 183 -20.04 -19.42 -16.13
N LEU A 184 -19.22 -19.59 -15.10
CA LEU A 184 -17.85 -20.09 -15.23
C LEU A 184 -17.80 -21.52 -15.76
N LYS A 185 -18.64 -22.42 -15.23
CA LYS A 185 -18.72 -23.82 -15.73
C LYS A 185 -19.11 -23.90 -17.21
N ASN A 186 -19.89 -22.96 -17.69
CA ASN A 186 -20.34 -22.88 -19.09
C ASN A 186 -19.36 -22.17 -20.01
N GLY A 187 -18.36 -21.43 -19.46
CA GLY A 187 -17.46 -20.58 -20.25
C GLY A 187 -18.11 -19.30 -20.79
N ASP A 188 -19.18 -18.81 -20.14
CA ASP A 188 -19.98 -17.67 -20.60
C ASP A 188 -19.52 -16.31 -20.05
N VAL A 189 -18.50 -16.29 -19.19
CA VAL A 189 -18.02 -15.11 -18.48
C VAL A 189 -16.50 -15.07 -18.39
N MET A 190 -15.92 -13.87 -18.49
CA MET A 190 -14.52 -13.57 -18.16
C MET A 190 -14.45 -12.97 -16.75
N LEU A 191 -13.80 -13.67 -15.84
CA LEU A 191 -13.62 -13.26 -14.44
C LEU A 191 -12.19 -12.76 -14.20
N ALA A 192 -12.04 -11.57 -13.66
CA ALA A 192 -10.78 -11.05 -13.17
C ALA A 192 -10.53 -11.47 -11.71
N ILE A 193 -9.36 -12.02 -11.41
CA ILE A 193 -8.94 -12.47 -10.09
C ILE A 193 -7.49 -12.08 -9.79
N GLY A 194 -7.10 -12.06 -8.52
CA GLY A 194 -5.70 -12.01 -8.13
C GLY A 194 -5.01 -13.36 -8.40
N ASN A 195 -3.71 -13.35 -8.75
CA ASN A 195 -2.95 -14.58 -8.80
C ASN A 195 -2.71 -15.16 -7.39
N SER A 196 -2.10 -16.34 -7.26
CA SER A 196 -1.88 -17.06 -5.99
C SER A 196 -1.03 -16.30 -4.95
N ASP A 197 -0.22 -15.31 -5.38
CA ASP A 197 0.59 -14.47 -4.47
C ASP A 197 -0.19 -13.26 -3.95
N VAL A 198 -1.37 -13.00 -4.51
CA VAL A 198 -2.24 -11.89 -4.11
C VAL A 198 -3.25 -12.37 -3.06
N PRO A 199 -3.37 -11.72 -1.89
CA PRO A 199 -4.33 -12.16 -0.86
C PRO A 199 -5.76 -12.34 -1.38
N VAL A 200 -6.29 -11.43 -2.22
CA VAL A 200 -7.64 -11.60 -2.79
C VAL A 200 -7.73 -12.82 -3.71
N GLY A 201 -6.64 -13.22 -4.38
CA GLY A 201 -6.54 -14.47 -5.13
C GLY A 201 -6.64 -15.68 -4.20
N GLN A 202 -5.95 -15.66 -3.06
CA GLN A 202 -6.04 -16.72 -2.05
C GLN A 202 -7.45 -16.86 -1.44
N TYR A 203 -8.17 -15.75 -1.29
CA TYR A 203 -9.60 -15.81 -0.93
C TYR A 203 -10.45 -16.34 -2.07
N THR A 204 -10.13 -16.02 -3.33
CA THR A 204 -10.81 -16.55 -4.53
C THR A 204 -10.64 -18.07 -4.63
N GLU A 205 -9.44 -18.61 -4.36
CA GLU A 205 -9.21 -20.07 -4.31
C GLU A 205 -10.15 -20.76 -3.32
N LYS A 206 -10.40 -20.15 -2.14
CA LYS A 206 -11.34 -20.68 -1.15
C LYS A 206 -12.78 -20.62 -1.66
N ILE A 207 -13.17 -19.54 -2.34
CA ILE A 207 -14.49 -19.41 -2.96
C ILE A 207 -14.67 -20.47 -4.03
N PHE A 208 -13.66 -20.72 -4.88
CA PHE A 208 -13.68 -21.78 -5.88
C PHE A 208 -13.83 -23.17 -5.23
N ALA A 209 -13.09 -23.43 -4.14
CA ALA A 209 -13.23 -24.68 -3.40
C ALA A 209 -14.64 -24.87 -2.81
N TYR A 210 -15.25 -23.78 -2.28
CA TYR A 210 -16.62 -23.78 -1.77
C TYR A 210 -17.64 -24.21 -2.84
N TYR A 211 -17.49 -23.71 -4.09
CA TYR A 211 -18.35 -24.05 -5.22
C TYR A 211 -17.93 -25.31 -5.99
N GLY A 212 -16.85 -25.98 -5.57
CA GLY A 212 -16.30 -27.14 -6.26
C GLY A 212 -15.80 -26.82 -7.68
N LEU A 213 -15.27 -25.62 -7.88
CA LEU A 213 -14.66 -25.16 -9.14
C LEU A 213 -13.18 -25.52 -9.17
N ASP A 214 -12.73 -26.02 -10.32
CA ASP A 214 -11.31 -26.27 -10.58
C ASP A 214 -10.74 -25.10 -11.41
N GLU A 215 -9.87 -24.30 -10.81
CA GLU A 215 -9.27 -23.13 -11.45
C GLU A 215 -8.55 -23.49 -12.78
N ALA A 216 -7.85 -24.64 -12.82
CA ALA A 216 -7.17 -25.07 -14.02
C ALA A 216 -8.14 -25.39 -15.18
N ALA A 217 -9.34 -25.90 -14.85
CA ALA A 217 -10.38 -26.15 -15.84
C ALA A 217 -11.06 -24.86 -16.34
N LEU A 218 -10.94 -23.75 -15.58
CA LEU A 218 -11.53 -22.46 -15.89
C LEU A 218 -10.56 -21.48 -16.56
N ALA A 219 -9.33 -21.91 -16.91
CA ALA A 219 -8.25 -21.02 -17.36
C ALA A 219 -8.64 -20.09 -18.54
N ASP A 220 -9.50 -20.55 -19.44
CA ASP A 220 -9.98 -19.75 -20.59
C ASP A 220 -11.02 -18.69 -20.19
N SER A 221 -11.57 -18.76 -18.97
CA SER A 221 -12.55 -17.83 -18.39
C SER A 221 -11.95 -16.91 -17.31
N LEU A 222 -10.64 -16.98 -17.09
CA LEU A 222 -9.96 -16.22 -16.05
C LEU A 222 -8.94 -15.26 -16.63
N THR A 223 -8.84 -14.09 -15.99
CA THR A 223 -7.72 -13.18 -16.18
C THR A 223 -7.15 -12.79 -14.82
N TYR A 224 -5.83 -12.58 -14.75
CA TYR A 224 -5.11 -12.42 -13.49
C TYR A 224 -4.51 -11.03 -13.34
N GLY A 225 -4.62 -10.48 -12.11
CA GLY A 225 -3.87 -9.31 -11.66
C GLY A 225 -2.74 -9.71 -10.72
N ASN A 226 -1.65 -8.92 -10.73
CA ASN A 226 -0.51 -9.11 -9.83
C ASN A 226 -0.71 -8.41 -8.46
N ASN A 227 -1.76 -7.65 -8.32
CA ASN A 227 -2.33 -7.07 -7.10
C ASN A 227 -3.80 -6.73 -7.33
N VAL A 228 -4.52 -6.37 -6.26
CA VAL A 228 -5.97 -6.11 -6.38
C VAL A 228 -6.30 -4.89 -7.24
N LYS A 229 -5.42 -3.88 -7.32
CA LYS A 229 -5.65 -2.70 -8.17
C LYS A 229 -5.65 -3.05 -9.66
N GLU A 230 -4.80 -4.00 -10.09
CA GLU A 230 -4.83 -4.51 -11.46
C GLU A 230 -6.14 -5.26 -11.74
N VAL A 231 -6.63 -6.08 -10.80
CA VAL A 231 -7.94 -6.76 -10.92
C VAL A 231 -9.06 -5.73 -11.04
N THR A 232 -9.08 -4.73 -10.15
CA THR A 232 -10.07 -3.64 -10.15
C THR A 232 -10.07 -2.87 -11.48
N THR A 233 -8.88 -2.58 -12.03
CA THR A 233 -8.74 -1.91 -13.32
C THR A 233 -9.33 -2.75 -14.46
N GLN A 234 -9.10 -4.05 -14.48
CA GLN A 234 -9.68 -4.94 -15.50
C GLN A 234 -11.20 -4.90 -15.50
N VAL A 235 -11.83 -4.80 -14.32
CA VAL A 235 -13.28 -4.67 -14.20
C VAL A 235 -13.76 -3.28 -14.60
N SER A 236 -13.11 -2.22 -14.12
CA SER A 236 -13.51 -0.82 -14.40
C SER A 236 -13.39 -0.47 -15.87
N GLU A 237 -12.41 -1.03 -16.59
CA GLU A 237 -12.22 -0.87 -18.03
C GLU A 237 -13.04 -1.87 -18.87
N ALA A 238 -13.87 -2.69 -18.23
CA ALA A 238 -14.66 -3.74 -18.87
C ALA A 238 -13.83 -4.70 -19.77
N SER A 239 -12.56 -4.92 -19.42
CA SER A 239 -11.73 -5.96 -20.03
C SER A 239 -12.02 -7.35 -19.44
N ALA A 240 -12.70 -7.41 -18.30
CA ALA A 240 -13.35 -8.57 -17.73
C ALA A 240 -14.84 -8.27 -17.49
N ASP A 241 -15.68 -9.29 -17.50
CA ASP A 241 -17.14 -9.16 -17.29
C ASP A 241 -17.48 -8.93 -15.79
N CYS A 242 -16.61 -9.39 -14.89
CA CYS A 242 -16.70 -9.20 -13.44
C CYS A 242 -15.33 -9.45 -12.79
N GLY A 243 -15.23 -9.17 -11.51
CA GLY A 243 -14.02 -9.45 -10.73
C GLY A 243 -14.32 -9.76 -9.28
N ILE A 244 -13.45 -10.57 -8.67
CA ILE A 244 -13.42 -10.82 -7.23
C ILE A 244 -12.37 -9.88 -6.64
N ILE A 245 -12.85 -8.85 -5.92
CA ILE A 245 -12.04 -7.78 -5.32
C ILE A 245 -12.52 -7.50 -3.89
N TYR A 246 -11.87 -6.57 -3.20
CA TYR A 246 -12.38 -6.13 -1.91
C TYR A 246 -13.47 -5.05 -2.06
N ALA A 247 -14.35 -4.96 -1.07
CA ALA A 247 -15.39 -3.93 -1.01
C ALA A 247 -14.79 -2.51 -1.07
N THR A 248 -13.65 -2.30 -0.44
CA THR A 248 -12.92 -1.03 -0.44
C THR A 248 -12.40 -0.65 -1.82
N ASP A 249 -11.92 -1.62 -2.61
CA ASP A 249 -11.47 -1.38 -3.99
C ASP A 249 -12.65 -1.08 -4.92
N ALA A 250 -13.76 -1.80 -4.74
CA ALA A 250 -14.99 -1.54 -5.49
C ALA A 250 -15.50 -0.12 -5.19
N TYR A 251 -15.52 0.28 -3.90
CA TYR A 251 -15.91 1.63 -3.48
C TYR A 251 -15.01 2.70 -4.11
N SER A 252 -13.69 2.57 -4.00
CA SER A 252 -12.72 3.53 -4.51
C SER A 252 -12.78 3.69 -6.03
N ALA A 253 -13.10 2.60 -6.76
CA ALA A 253 -13.24 2.60 -8.21
C ALA A 253 -14.66 2.95 -8.70
N GLY A 254 -15.63 3.13 -7.79
CA GLY A 254 -17.03 3.39 -8.14
C GLY A 254 -17.72 2.23 -8.85
N LEU A 255 -17.24 0.99 -8.61
CA LEU A 255 -17.81 -0.22 -9.21
C LEU A 255 -19.07 -0.67 -8.47
N THR A 256 -19.95 -1.34 -9.20
CA THR A 256 -21.15 -1.96 -8.61
C THR A 256 -20.77 -3.30 -7.99
N VAL A 257 -20.97 -3.43 -6.68
CA VAL A 257 -20.91 -4.71 -5.98
C VAL A 257 -22.28 -5.40 -6.13
N VAL A 258 -22.28 -6.60 -6.67
CA VAL A 258 -23.52 -7.39 -6.87
C VAL A 258 -23.68 -8.47 -5.79
N ASP A 259 -22.58 -8.91 -5.17
CA ASP A 259 -22.62 -9.89 -4.07
C ASP A 259 -21.36 -9.76 -3.18
N SER A 260 -21.43 -10.32 -1.97
CA SER A 260 -20.32 -10.37 -1.02
C SER A 260 -20.10 -11.79 -0.53
N ALA A 261 -18.84 -12.24 -0.52
CA ALA A 261 -18.52 -13.57 0.00
C ALA A 261 -18.82 -13.67 1.49
N THR A 262 -19.38 -14.80 1.90
CA THR A 262 -19.65 -15.10 3.30
C THR A 262 -18.39 -15.66 3.98
N THR A 263 -18.39 -15.67 5.32
CA THR A 263 -17.32 -16.31 6.10
C THR A 263 -17.19 -17.80 5.80
N GLU A 264 -18.30 -18.47 5.40
CA GLU A 264 -18.25 -19.88 4.99
C GLU A 264 -17.51 -20.07 3.66
N MET A 265 -17.59 -19.10 2.74
CA MET A 265 -16.97 -19.15 1.43
C MET A 265 -15.46 -18.93 1.50
N CYS A 266 -14.99 -17.96 2.28
CA CYS A 266 -13.56 -17.60 2.25
C CYS A 266 -12.91 -17.31 3.62
N GLY A 267 -13.67 -17.34 4.70
CA GLY A 267 -13.21 -16.95 6.04
C GLY A 267 -13.27 -15.42 6.25
N GLN A 268 -12.81 -14.97 7.41
CA GLN A 268 -12.66 -13.54 7.68
C GLN A 268 -11.49 -12.96 6.90
N VAL A 269 -11.64 -11.71 6.47
CA VAL A 269 -10.62 -10.97 5.68
C VAL A 269 -9.91 -9.99 6.60
N ILE A 270 -8.93 -10.49 7.34
CA ILE A 270 -8.19 -9.74 8.35
C ILE A 270 -6.97 -9.07 7.73
N TYR A 271 -6.73 -7.81 8.10
CA TYR A 271 -5.57 -7.02 7.76
C TYR A 271 -4.67 -6.85 8.99
N PRO A 272 -3.71 -7.77 9.21
CA PRO A 272 -2.76 -7.62 10.30
C PRO A 272 -1.70 -6.57 9.95
N ALA A 273 -1.24 -5.87 10.98
CA ALA A 273 -0.13 -4.93 10.93
C ALA A 273 0.92 -5.30 11.98
N ALA A 274 2.19 -5.07 11.67
CA ALA A 274 3.28 -5.24 12.63
C ALA A 274 4.48 -4.38 12.26
N VAL A 275 5.21 -3.92 13.29
CA VAL A 275 6.51 -3.27 13.16
C VAL A 275 7.56 -4.31 12.81
N LEU A 276 8.46 -3.99 11.87
CA LEU A 276 9.63 -4.80 11.54
C LEU A 276 10.76 -4.50 12.53
N LYS A 277 11.57 -5.51 12.84
CA LYS A 277 12.77 -5.36 13.67
C LYS A 277 13.80 -4.48 12.96
N GLY A 278 14.25 -3.42 13.65
CA GLY A 278 15.20 -2.46 13.06
C GLY A 278 15.51 -1.28 13.98
N GLU A 279 16.15 -0.26 13.41
CA GLU A 279 16.57 0.92 14.18
C GLU A 279 15.43 1.92 14.45
N LYS A 280 14.28 1.79 13.75
CA LYS A 280 13.17 2.76 13.79
C LYS A 280 11.90 2.17 14.44
N GLU A 281 12.04 1.12 15.26
CA GLU A 281 10.91 0.43 15.91
C GLU A 281 9.98 1.39 16.67
N GLU A 282 10.56 2.34 17.43
CA GLU A 282 9.77 3.30 18.22
C GLU A 282 8.92 4.23 17.33
N ALA A 283 9.50 4.75 16.25
CA ALA A 283 8.78 5.62 15.33
C ALA A 283 7.72 4.85 14.52
N ALA A 284 8.03 3.62 14.10
CA ALA A 284 7.09 2.74 13.41
C ALA A 284 5.93 2.34 14.33
N GLN A 285 6.20 2.06 15.62
CA GLN A 285 5.16 1.78 16.61
C GLN A 285 4.26 3.00 16.83
N ALA A 286 4.85 4.20 16.95
CA ALA A 286 4.06 5.42 17.10
C ALA A 286 3.11 5.67 15.91
N PHE A 287 3.56 5.35 14.69
CA PHE A 287 2.68 5.43 13.53
C PHE A 287 1.61 4.31 13.55
N LEU A 288 1.96 3.09 13.94
CA LEU A 288 1.00 2.00 14.11
C LEU A 288 -0.07 2.32 15.17
N ASP A 289 0.34 2.97 16.27
CA ASP A 289 -0.60 3.44 17.30
C ASP A 289 -1.52 4.53 16.75
N TYR A 290 -0.99 5.44 15.92
CA TYR A 290 -1.80 6.46 15.26
C TYR A 290 -2.85 5.86 14.32
N LEU A 291 -2.52 4.78 13.59
CA LEU A 291 -3.47 4.08 12.73
C LEU A 291 -4.71 3.57 13.50
N GLN A 292 -4.59 3.36 14.81
CA GLN A 292 -5.68 2.90 15.69
C GLN A 292 -6.49 4.05 16.30
N THR A 293 -6.12 5.31 16.07
CA THR A 293 -6.89 6.46 16.57
C THR A 293 -8.23 6.60 15.85
N ALA A 294 -9.20 7.26 16.50
CA ALA A 294 -10.52 7.49 15.92
C ALA A 294 -10.44 8.26 14.58
N ASP A 295 -9.49 9.19 14.45
CA ASP A 295 -9.31 9.99 13.24
C ASP A 295 -8.83 9.11 12.06
N ALA A 296 -7.82 8.27 12.27
CA ALA A 296 -7.34 7.34 11.25
C ALA A 296 -8.39 6.26 10.92
N MET A 297 -9.06 5.71 11.95
CA MET A 297 -10.12 4.72 11.75
C MET A 297 -11.28 5.28 10.94
N SER A 298 -11.66 6.55 11.13
CA SER A 298 -12.72 7.18 10.33
C SER A 298 -12.40 7.20 8.82
N VAL A 299 -11.12 7.33 8.45
CA VAL A 299 -10.67 7.26 7.05
C VAL A 299 -10.85 5.84 6.51
N PHE A 300 -10.42 4.82 7.27
CA PHE A 300 -10.60 3.42 6.86
C PHE A 300 -12.08 3.05 6.72
N GLU A 301 -12.90 3.41 7.69
CA GLU A 301 -14.34 3.12 7.69
C GLU A 301 -15.07 3.82 6.54
N SER A 302 -14.61 5.01 6.12
CA SER A 302 -15.23 5.79 5.03
C SER A 302 -15.24 5.06 3.69
N VAL A 303 -14.32 4.11 3.48
CA VAL A 303 -14.23 3.29 2.26
C VAL A 303 -14.72 1.86 2.46
N GLY A 304 -15.17 1.48 3.67
CA GLY A 304 -15.80 0.19 3.95
C GLY A 304 -14.95 -0.83 4.72
N PHE A 305 -13.78 -0.45 5.26
CA PHE A 305 -13.12 -1.26 6.27
C PHE A 305 -13.91 -1.24 7.58
N THR A 306 -13.70 -2.26 8.41
CA THR A 306 -14.21 -2.33 9.78
C THR A 306 -13.03 -2.41 10.74
N ALA A 307 -13.04 -1.62 11.80
CA ALA A 307 -12.05 -1.69 12.89
C ALA A 307 -12.18 -3.02 13.66
N LEU A 308 -11.06 -3.58 14.16
CA LEU A 308 -11.02 -4.80 14.97
C LEU A 308 -10.52 -4.52 16.39
#